data_e072b86f9b19ab19d178d1c7689aed79
#
_entry.id   e072b86f9b19ab19d178d1c7689aed79
#
_cell.length_a   1.000
_cell.length_b   1.000
_cell.length_c   1.000
_cell.angle_alpha   90.00
_cell.angle_beta   90.00
_cell.angle_gamma   90.00
#
_symmetry.space_group_name_H-M   'P 1'
#
loop_
_entity.id
_entity.type
_entity.pdbx_description
1 polymer ?
#
loop_
_entity_poly.entity_id
_entity_poly.type
_entity_poly.pdbx_seq_one_letter_code
_entity_poly.pdbx_strand_id
1 'polypeptide(L)'
;MSYTLGLHELGDGCHAYLQPDGGWGWSNAGLIVGDGASLLVDTLFDLKITQRMLDSMAIATRGAPITTVVNTHANGDHCYGNELVVGANIIASQATAHEMSEVPPAMLAALNSAPGEIGDLFRHFFGEFDFDGITPVLPTTTFSGRYSCEVGGRVIELVEVGPAHTQGDTLVFVPDAKTVYTGDILFIGGTPVVWVGPLDNWIAAC
;
A
#
# COMPACT_ATOMS: atom_id res chain seq x y z
N MET A 1 20.49 1.20 -9.67
CA MET A 1 20.10 2.63 -9.76
C MET A 1 19.82 3.08 -8.33
N SER A 2 20.33 4.24 -7.93
CA SER A 2 19.93 4.87 -6.68
C SER A 2 18.73 5.77 -6.97
N TYR A 3 17.63 5.57 -6.29
CA TYR A 3 16.47 6.46 -6.33
C TYR A 3 16.41 7.28 -5.03
N THR A 4 15.72 8.41 -5.09
CA THR A 4 15.57 9.33 -3.96
C THR A 4 14.16 9.26 -3.39
N LEU A 5 14.02 9.69 -2.13
CA LEU A 5 12.70 9.86 -1.51
C LEU A 5 11.84 10.81 -2.35
N GLY A 6 10.61 10.43 -2.65
CA GLY A 6 9.63 11.26 -3.31
C GLY A 6 8.88 10.60 -4.47
N LEU A 7 8.10 11.40 -5.18
CA LEU A 7 7.31 10.97 -6.32
C LEU A 7 8.15 10.94 -7.61
N HIS A 8 8.13 9.82 -8.30
CA HIS A 8 8.85 9.59 -9.57
C HIS A 8 7.85 9.26 -10.67
N GLU A 9 7.95 9.93 -11.79
CA GLU A 9 7.15 9.62 -12.97
C GLU A 9 7.70 8.36 -13.67
N LEU A 10 6.81 7.40 -13.96
CA LEU A 10 7.12 6.17 -14.70
C LEU A 10 6.74 6.28 -16.19
N GLY A 11 6.02 7.33 -16.57
CA GLY A 11 5.43 7.52 -17.88
C GLY A 11 3.93 7.21 -17.92
N ASP A 12 3.27 7.68 -18.96
CA ASP A 12 1.85 7.43 -19.24
C ASP A 12 0.91 7.65 -18.03
N GLY A 13 1.18 8.70 -17.21
CA GLY A 13 0.38 9.04 -16.03
C GLY A 13 0.58 8.09 -14.84
N CYS A 14 1.50 7.15 -14.90
CA CYS A 14 1.89 6.28 -13.78
C CYS A 14 3.06 6.89 -13.01
N HIS A 15 3.00 6.81 -11.68
CA HIS A 15 4.03 7.33 -10.78
C HIS A 15 4.29 6.34 -9.65
N ALA A 16 5.51 6.34 -9.12
CA ALA A 16 5.90 5.65 -7.90
C ALA A 16 6.35 6.65 -6.84
N TYR A 17 5.79 6.57 -5.65
CA TYR A 17 6.35 7.22 -4.48
C TYR A 17 7.32 6.25 -3.80
N LEU A 18 8.58 6.64 -3.71
CA LEU A 18 9.66 5.78 -3.24
C LEU A 18 10.20 6.27 -1.92
N GLN A 19 10.42 5.33 -0.98
CA GLN A 19 11.05 5.54 0.31
C GLN A 19 12.30 4.66 0.42
N PRO A 20 13.48 5.16 0.01
CA PRO A 20 14.70 4.34 -0.13
C PRO A 20 15.45 4.10 1.18
N ASP A 21 14.75 3.95 2.29
CA ASP A 21 15.35 3.62 3.59
C ASP A 21 15.80 2.17 3.65
N GLY A 22 14.94 1.24 3.23
CA GLY A 22 15.17 -0.20 3.24
C GLY A 22 14.94 -0.87 4.59
N GLY A 23 14.49 -0.13 5.60
CA GLY A 23 14.04 -0.66 6.88
C GLY A 23 12.60 -1.19 6.83
N TRP A 24 12.20 -1.93 7.84
CA TRP A 24 10.84 -2.44 7.97
C TRP A 24 9.85 -1.29 8.15
N GLY A 25 8.68 -1.39 7.50
CA GLY A 25 7.63 -0.38 7.53
C GLY A 25 7.84 0.81 6.57
N TRP A 26 8.99 0.87 5.87
CA TRP A 26 9.26 1.86 4.82
C TRP A 26 8.82 1.32 3.46
N SER A 27 7.52 1.28 3.24
CA SER A 27 6.91 0.83 1.99
C SER A 27 6.94 1.91 0.91
N ASN A 28 6.65 1.51 -0.32
CA ASN A 28 6.43 2.39 -1.46
C ASN A 28 4.94 2.44 -1.81
N ALA A 29 4.54 3.45 -2.60
CA ALA A 29 3.17 3.59 -3.07
C ALA A 29 3.13 3.93 -4.56
N GLY A 30 1.97 3.78 -5.18
CA GLY A 30 1.75 4.09 -6.59
C GLY A 30 0.68 5.14 -6.80
N LEU A 31 0.78 5.94 -7.88
CA LEU A 31 -0.27 6.84 -8.30
C LEU A 31 -0.51 6.65 -9.80
N ILE A 32 -1.78 6.46 -10.17
CA ILE A 32 -2.23 6.35 -11.55
C ILE A 32 -3.16 7.53 -11.82
N VAL A 33 -2.73 8.44 -12.69
CA VAL A 33 -3.47 9.65 -13.05
C VAL A 33 -4.21 9.43 -14.36
N GLY A 34 -5.53 9.62 -14.34
CA GLY A 34 -6.40 9.61 -15.51
C GLY A 34 -7.01 10.98 -15.77
N ASP A 35 -8.01 11.05 -16.65
CA ASP A 35 -8.75 12.27 -16.95
C ASP A 35 -9.73 12.59 -15.81
N GLY A 36 -9.46 13.66 -15.07
CA GLY A 36 -10.33 14.14 -13.98
C GLY A 36 -10.40 13.26 -12.73
N ALA A 37 -9.67 12.14 -12.66
CA ALA A 37 -9.62 11.25 -11.50
C ALA A 37 -8.30 10.48 -11.42
N SER A 38 -7.89 10.10 -10.21
CA SER A 38 -6.69 9.28 -9.97
C SER A 38 -6.98 8.10 -9.06
N LEU A 39 -6.14 7.07 -9.18
CA LEU A 39 -6.08 5.93 -8.27
C LEU A 39 -4.75 5.93 -7.52
N LEU A 40 -4.83 5.79 -6.20
CA LEU A 40 -3.68 5.56 -5.32
C LEU A 40 -3.52 4.07 -5.07
N VAL A 41 -2.33 3.53 -5.23
CA VAL A 41 -1.94 2.17 -4.83
C VAL A 41 -1.20 2.27 -3.52
N ASP A 42 -1.82 1.79 -2.47
CA ASP A 42 -1.39 1.82 -1.08
C ASP A 42 -1.27 3.22 -0.45
N THR A 43 -1.46 3.26 0.83
CA THR A 43 -1.05 4.36 1.71
C THR A 43 0.21 3.94 2.48
N LEU A 44 0.58 4.64 3.56
CA LEU A 44 1.80 4.33 4.29
C LEU A 44 1.52 4.04 5.77
N PHE A 45 2.58 3.76 6.54
CA PHE A 45 2.49 3.18 7.86
C PHE A 45 1.95 4.12 8.95
N ASP A 46 2.11 5.43 8.79
CA ASP A 46 1.52 6.41 9.70
C ASP A 46 0.94 7.62 8.94
N LEU A 47 0.23 8.46 9.67
CA LEU A 47 -0.43 9.62 9.07
C LEU A 47 0.57 10.67 8.57
N LYS A 48 1.68 10.84 9.25
CA LYS A 48 2.68 11.86 8.92
C LYS A 48 3.39 11.55 7.61
N ILE A 49 3.85 10.30 7.42
CA ILE A 49 4.51 9.92 6.17
C ILE A 49 3.51 9.81 5.02
N THR A 50 2.27 9.36 5.28
CA THR A 50 1.19 9.37 4.28
C THR A 50 0.86 10.79 3.84
N GLN A 51 0.72 11.76 4.76
CA GLN A 51 0.45 13.16 4.40
C GLN A 51 1.57 13.73 3.52
N ARG A 52 2.84 13.47 3.88
CA ARG A 52 4.00 13.89 3.06
C ARG A 52 3.95 13.30 1.67
N MET A 53 3.55 12.04 1.54
CA MET A 53 3.35 11.39 0.24
C MET A 53 2.26 12.12 -0.57
N LEU A 54 1.09 12.35 0.02
CA LEU A 54 -0.03 13.05 -0.63
C LEU A 54 0.35 14.48 -1.03
N ASP A 55 1.09 15.20 -0.19
CA ASP A 55 1.62 16.53 -0.52
C ASP A 55 2.52 16.50 -1.74
N SER A 56 3.37 15.48 -1.89
CA SER A 56 4.23 15.29 -3.05
C SER A 56 3.43 15.00 -4.34
N MET A 57 2.25 14.40 -4.21
CA MET A 57 1.35 14.08 -5.31
C MET A 57 0.44 15.26 -5.72
N ALA A 58 0.37 16.33 -4.91
CA ALA A 58 -0.58 17.43 -5.09
C ALA A 58 -0.52 18.12 -6.48
N ILE A 59 0.63 18.15 -7.11
CA ILE A 59 0.79 18.73 -8.47
C ILE A 59 0.17 17.78 -9.51
N ALA A 60 0.45 16.49 -9.43
CA ALA A 60 -0.06 15.48 -10.35
C ALA A 60 -1.58 15.32 -10.23
N THR A 61 -2.13 15.46 -9.02
CA THR A 61 -3.56 15.25 -8.73
C THR A 61 -4.42 16.53 -8.79
N ARG A 62 -3.83 17.70 -9.12
CA ARG A 62 -4.53 19.00 -9.10
C ARG A 62 -5.83 19.04 -9.94
N GLY A 63 -5.82 18.42 -11.11
CA GLY A 63 -7.00 18.31 -12.00
C GLY A 63 -7.63 16.93 -12.02
N ALA A 64 -7.10 16.00 -11.25
CA ALA A 64 -7.48 14.60 -11.20
C ALA A 64 -7.38 14.09 -9.76
N PRO A 65 -8.31 14.47 -8.86
CA PRO A 65 -8.24 14.09 -7.45
C PRO A 65 -8.23 12.56 -7.29
N ILE A 66 -7.65 12.08 -6.19
CA ILE A 66 -7.67 10.67 -5.82
C ILE A 66 -9.11 10.29 -5.45
N THR A 67 -9.75 9.48 -6.27
CA THR A 67 -11.12 8.99 -6.08
C THR A 67 -11.17 7.52 -5.71
N THR A 68 -10.06 6.82 -5.88
CA THR A 68 -9.95 5.39 -5.63
C THR A 68 -8.63 5.08 -4.96
N VAL A 69 -8.65 4.17 -4.00
CA VAL A 69 -7.46 3.58 -3.37
C VAL A 69 -7.53 2.07 -3.60
N VAL A 70 -6.41 1.44 -3.92
CA VAL A 70 -6.27 -0.01 -3.87
C VAL A 70 -5.25 -0.33 -2.78
N ASN A 71 -5.64 -1.10 -1.76
CA ASN A 71 -4.67 -1.69 -0.86
C ASN A 71 -4.23 -3.04 -1.40
N THR A 72 -2.94 -3.19 -1.69
CA THR A 72 -2.37 -4.40 -2.27
C THR A 72 -2.45 -5.58 -1.31
N HIS A 73 -2.28 -5.32 -0.01
CA HIS A 73 -2.35 -6.31 1.05
C HIS A 73 -2.61 -5.65 2.43
N ALA A 74 -2.65 -6.45 3.49
CA ALA A 74 -3.18 -6.02 4.79
C ALA A 74 -2.15 -5.41 5.74
N ASN A 75 -0.85 -5.40 5.41
CA ASN A 75 0.15 -4.85 6.31
C ASN A 75 -0.06 -3.35 6.52
N GLY A 76 0.12 -2.89 7.75
CA GLY A 76 -0.20 -1.52 8.14
C GLY A 76 0.53 -0.45 7.33
N ASP A 77 1.76 -0.74 6.92
CA ASP A 77 2.57 0.16 6.08
C ASP A 77 2.05 0.31 4.64
N HIS A 78 0.95 -0.38 4.29
CA HIS A 78 0.23 -0.24 3.03
C HIS A 78 -1.21 0.28 3.19
N CYS A 79 -1.72 0.43 4.44
CA CYS A 79 -3.13 0.76 4.63
C CYS A 79 -3.45 1.70 5.81
N TYR A 80 -2.54 1.94 6.76
CA TYR A 80 -2.88 2.75 7.94
C TYR A 80 -3.14 4.22 7.65
N GLY A 81 -2.62 4.73 6.54
CA GLY A 81 -2.90 6.09 6.07
C GLY A 81 -4.24 6.27 5.35
N ASN A 82 -5.08 5.24 5.23
CA ASN A 82 -6.35 5.29 4.47
C ASN A 82 -7.29 6.42 4.92
N GLU A 83 -7.29 6.79 6.20
CA GLU A 83 -8.14 7.87 6.71
C GLU A 83 -7.82 9.26 6.12
N LEU A 84 -6.64 9.45 5.54
CA LEU A 84 -6.27 10.71 4.89
C LEU A 84 -6.82 10.83 3.46
N VAL A 85 -7.36 9.76 2.89
CA VAL A 85 -7.91 9.75 1.53
C VAL A 85 -9.45 9.80 1.60
N VAL A 86 -9.96 10.88 2.21
CA VAL A 86 -11.38 11.03 2.50
C VAL A 86 -12.23 11.04 1.23
N GLY A 87 -13.25 10.19 1.21
CA GLY A 87 -14.22 10.10 0.13
C GLY A 87 -13.80 9.22 -1.05
N ALA A 88 -12.59 8.66 -1.04
CA ALA A 88 -12.18 7.69 -2.04
C ALA A 88 -12.87 6.33 -1.81
N ASN A 89 -13.13 5.62 -2.91
CA ASN A 89 -13.52 4.20 -2.86
C ASN A 89 -12.27 3.36 -2.58
N ILE A 90 -12.22 2.66 -1.45
CA ILE A 90 -11.10 1.78 -1.10
C ILE A 90 -11.42 0.36 -1.54
N ILE A 91 -10.57 -0.21 -2.38
CA ILE A 91 -10.71 -1.53 -2.98
C ILE A 91 -9.58 -2.44 -2.45
N ALA A 92 -9.94 -3.66 -2.07
CA ALA A 92 -8.97 -4.71 -1.72
C ALA A 92 -9.56 -6.10 -2.01
N SER A 93 -8.71 -7.14 -1.97
CA SER A 93 -9.24 -8.50 -1.97
C SER A 93 -10.04 -8.78 -0.70
N GLN A 94 -10.94 -9.75 -0.74
CA GLN A 94 -11.71 -10.16 0.46
C GLN A 94 -10.78 -10.65 1.58
N ALA A 95 -9.71 -11.36 1.22
CA ALA A 95 -8.73 -11.83 2.19
C ALA A 95 -7.98 -10.66 2.83
N THR A 96 -7.52 -9.67 2.04
CA THR A 96 -6.89 -8.44 2.55
C THR A 96 -7.83 -7.68 3.49
N ALA A 97 -9.10 -7.48 3.09
CA ALA A 97 -10.07 -6.77 3.92
C ALA A 97 -10.33 -7.47 5.27
N HIS A 98 -10.30 -8.80 5.27
CA HIS A 98 -10.42 -9.59 6.49
C HIS A 98 -9.19 -9.40 7.41
N GLU A 99 -7.97 -9.59 6.88
CA GLU A 99 -6.73 -9.44 7.65
C GLU A 99 -6.54 -8.03 8.21
N MET A 100 -6.91 -6.97 7.48
CA MET A 100 -6.82 -5.58 7.96
C MET A 100 -7.59 -5.36 9.28
N SER A 101 -8.62 -6.17 9.56
CA SER A 101 -9.36 -6.09 10.81
C SER A 101 -8.67 -6.78 12.00
N GLU A 102 -7.67 -7.64 11.74
CA GLU A 102 -7.01 -8.44 12.76
C GLU A 102 -5.86 -7.71 13.46
N VAL A 103 -5.19 -6.80 12.74
CA VAL A 103 -4.07 -6.00 13.27
C VAL A 103 -4.41 -4.52 13.20
N PRO A 104 -5.17 -3.97 14.15
CA PRO A 104 -5.50 -2.55 14.17
C PRO A 104 -4.31 -1.70 14.61
N PRO A 105 -4.19 -0.42 14.17
CA PRO A 105 -3.11 0.49 14.55
C PRO A 105 -2.94 0.63 16.08
N ALA A 106 -4.02 0.60 16.83
CA ALA A 106 -3.99 0.66 18.30
C ALA A 106 -3.17 -0.46 18.95
N MET A 107 -3.09 -1.63 18.31
CA MET A 107 -2.24 -2.74 18.77
C MET A 107 -0.75 -2.38 18.64
N LEU A 108 -0.35 -1.74 17.54
CA LEU A 108 1.02 -1.30 17.31
C LEU A 108 1.38 -0.12 18.24
N ALA A 109 0.45 0.80 18.47
CA ALA A 109 0.62 1.87 19.47
C ALA A 109 0.85 1.30 20.87
N ALA A 110 0.09 0.28 21.25
CA ALA A 110 0.30 -0.41 22.53
C ALA A 110 1.66 -1.11 22.62
N LEU A 111 2.12 -1.77 21.56
CA LEU A 111 3.46 -2.37 21.50
C LEU A 111 4.56 -1.32 21.55
N ASN A 112 4.40 -0.19 20.89
CA ASN A 112 5.36 0.92 20.90
C ASN A 112 5.52 1.51 22.32
N SER A 113 4.45 1.49 23.10
CA SER A 113 4.42 1.97 24.49
C SER A 113 4.72 0.88 25.52
N ALA A 114 4.87 -0.39 25.11
CA ALA A 114 5.04 -1.50 26.03
C ALA A 114 6.41 -1.43 26.75
N PRO A 115 6.46 -1.75 28.05
CA PRO A 115 7.72 -1.84 28.79
C PRO A 115 8.46 -3.16 28.50
N GLY A 116 9.77 -3.17 28.72
CA GLY A 116 10.61 -4.37 28.67
C GLY A 116 10.97 -4.81 27.26
N GLU A 117 11.53 -6.03 27.16
CA GLU A 117 12.20 -6.53 25.94
C GLU A 117 11.29 -6.53 24.69
N ILE A 118 9.99 -6.82 24.85
CA ILE A 118 9.06 -6.83 23.72
C ILE A 118 8.86 -5.42 23.16
N GLY A 119 8.65 -4.43 24.04
CA GLY A 119 8.53 -3.03 23.61
C GLY A 119 9.84 -2.51 23.04
N ASP A 120 10.99 -2.87 23.63
CA ASP A 120 12.28 -2.47 23.13
C ASP A 120 12.57 -3.04 21.73
N LEU A 121 12.22 -4.31 21.51
CA LEU A 121 12.34 -4.95 20.20
C LEU A 121 11.40 -4.31 19.17
N PHE A 122 10.16 -4.01 19.56
CA PHE A 122 9.21 -3.34 18.67
C PHE A 122 9.71 -1.96 18.26
N ARG A 123 10.16 -1.15 19.23
CA ARG A 123 10.74 0.18 18.96
C ARG A 123 12.03 0.13 18.14
N HIS A 124 12.82 -0.94 18.24
CA HIS A 124 13.99 -1.12 17.39
C HIS A 124 13.64 -1.16 15.90
N PHE A 125 12.53 -1.79 15.53
CA PHE A 125 12.11 -1.89 14.12
C PHE A 125 11.17 -0.77 13.70
N PHE A 126 10.27 -0.33 14.59
CA PHE A 126 9.14 0.52 14.23
C PHE A 126 9.05 1.83 15.05
N GLY A 127 10.05 2.12 15.88
CA GLY A 127 10.02 3.30 16.75
C GLY A 127 10.06 4.65 16.03
N GLU A 128 10.31 4.67 14.73
CA GLU A 128 10.26 5.88 13.90
C GLU A 128 8.84 6.26 13.47
N PHE A 129 7.87 5.33 13.61
CA PHE A 129 6.49 5.52 13.21
C PHE A 129 5.60 5.86 14.40
N ASP A 130 4.58 6.68 14.14
CA ASP A 130 3.57 7.07 15.13
C ASP A 130 2.23 6.41 14.80
N PHE A 131 1.81 5.48 15.65
CA PHE A 131 0.56 4.75 15.48
C PHE A 131 -0.59 5.33 16.30
N ASP A 132 -0.34 6.38 17.12
CA ASP A 132 -1.35 6.97 17.98
C ASP A 132 -2.38 7.76 17.16
N GLY A 133 -3.65 7.56 17.51
CA GLY A 133 -4.77 8.30 16.91
C GLY A 133 -5.15 7.88 15.48
N ILE A 134 -4.49 6.88 14.89
CA ILE A 134 -4.87 6.36 13.58
C ILE A 134 -6.25 5.69 13.66
N THR A 135 -7.18 6.15 12.81
CA THR A 135 -8.50 5.55 12.65
C THR A 135 -8.46 4.53 11.51
N PRO A 136 -8.63 3.23 11.78
CA PRO A 136 -8.61 2.24 10.71
C PRO A 136 -9.80 2.46 9.75
N VAL A 137 -9.49 2.58 8.45
CA VAL A 137 -10.49 2.68 7.39
C VAL A 137 -10.37 1.47 6.49
N LEU A 138 -11.37 0.60 6.56
CA LEU A 138 -11.43 -0.65 5.83
C LEU A 138 -11.92 -0.46 4.39
N PRO A 139 -11.62 -1.43 3.48
CA PRO A 139 -12.11 -1.39 2.11
C PRO A 139 -13.64 -1.29 2.02
N THR A 140 -14.12 -0.43 1.13
CA THR A 140 -15.55 -0.24 0.83
C THR A 140 -16.00 -1.14 -0.32
N THR A 141 -15.06 -1.59 -1.15
CA THR A 141 -15.28 -2.55 -2.24
C THR A 141 -14.32 -3.71 -2.09
N THR A 142 -14.83 -4.94 -2.13
CA THR A 142 -13.98 -6.14 -2.06
C THR A 142 -14.20 -7.05 -3.25
N PHE A 143 -13.17 -7.82 -3.62
CA PHE A 143 -13.20 -8.77 -4.72
C PHE A 143 -12.46 -10.07 -4.37
N SER A 144 -12.60 -11.08 -5.23
CA SER A 144 -11.78 -12.30 -5.20
C SER A 144 -11.31 -12.63 -6.61
N GLY A 145 -10.10 -13.12 -6.73
CA GLY A 145 -9.47 -13.51 -7.98
C GLY A 145 -9.09 -12.32 -8.87
N ARG A 146 -10.01 -11.86 -9.72
CA ARG A 146 -9.74 -10.73 -10.62
C ARG A 146 -10.85 -9.69 -10.53
N TYR A 147 -10.45 -8.42 -10.61
CA TYR A 147 -11.36 -7.30 -10.65
C TYR A 147 -10.83 -6.25 -11.63
N SER A 148 -11.73 -5.55 -12.30
CA SER A 148 -11.37 -4.44 -13.18
C SER A 148 -12.17 -3.21 -12.77
N CYS A 149 -11.52 -2.09 -12.67
CA CYS A 149 -12.15 -0.79 -12.47
C CYS A 149 -11.67 0.22 -13.51
N GLU A 150 -12.44 1.28 -13.67
CA GLU A 150 -12.09 2.41 -14.53
C GLU A 150 -11.93 3.66 -13.68
N VAL A 151 -10.80 4.36 -13.84
CA VAL A 151 -10.51 5.62 -13.16
C VAL A 151 -9.97 6.62 -14.17
N GLY A 152 -10.68 7.75 -14.34
CA GLY A 152 -10.30 8.78 -15.30
C GLY A 152 -10.13 8.26 -16.72
N GLY A 153 -11.04 7.39 -17.19
CA GLY A 153 -11.00 6.79 -18.52
C GLY A 153 -9.94 5.70 -18.71
N ARG A 154 -9.26 5.28 -17.65
CA ARG A 154 -8.22 4.23 -17.69
C ARG A 154 -8.73 2.94 -17.04
N VAL A 155 -8.54 1.83 -17.71
CA VAL A 155 -8.81 0.51 -17.17
C VAL A 155 -7.63 0.07 -16.28
N ILE A 156 -7.94 -0.34 -15.06
CA ILE A 156 -6.98 -0.89 -14.11
C ILE A 156 -7.45 -2.31 -13.75
N GLU A 157 -6.55 -3.27 -13.88
CA GLU A 157 -6.81 -4.67 -13.56
C GLU A 157 -6.15 -5.04 -12.24
N LEU A 158 -6.95 -5.60 -11.33
CA LEU A 158 -6.50 -6.13 -10.04
C LEU A 158 -6.49 -7.65 -10.13
N VAL A 159 -5.37 -8.25 -9.74
CA VAL A 159 -5.18 -9.70 -9.76
C VAL A 159 -4.75 -10.15 -8.37
N GLU A 160 -5.68 -10.83 -7.67
CA GLU A 160 -5.34 -11.49 -6.41
C GLU A 160 -4.41 -12.67 -6.69
N VAL A 161 -3.23 -12.65 -6.07
CA VAL A 161 -2.18 -13.67 -6.21
C VAL A 161 -1.87 -14.35 -4.88
N GLY A 162 -2.43 -13.84 -3.78
CA GLY A 162 -2.33 -14.47 -2.48
C GLY A 162 -3.05 -15.82 -2.38
N PRO A 163 -2.77 -16.61 -1.33
CA PRO A 163 -1.84 -16.31 -0.24
C PRO A 163 -0.37 -16.44 -0.68
N ALA A 164 0.44 -15.43 -0.35
CA ALA A 164 1.88 -15.42 -0.64
C ALA A 164 2.64 -14.67 0.48
N HIS A 165 2.88 -13.35 0.35
CA HIS A 165 3.38 -12.51 1.44
C HIS A 165 2.35 -12.45 2.58
N THR A 166 1.08 -12.13 2.25
CA THR A 166 -0.10 -12.17 3.11
C THR A 166 -1.17 -13.10 2.53
N GLN A 167 -2.40 -13.08 3.08
CA GLN A 167 -3.51 -13.90 2.58
C GLN A 167 -4.03 -13.42 1.22
N GLY A 168 -4.05 -12.11 1.00
CA GLY A 168 -4.82 -11.50 -0.08
C GLY A 168 -4.02 -10.62 -1.04
N ASP A 169 -2.71 -10.89 -1.21
CA ASP A 169 -1.84 -10.07 -2.04
C ASP A 169 -2.40 -9.83 -3.44
N THR A 170 -2.36 -8.58 -3.87
CA THR A 170 -2.96 -8.12 -5.12
C THR A 170 -1.94 -7.36 -5.96
N LEU A 171 -1.80 -7.76 -7.23
CA LEU A 171 -1.09 -6.98 -8.25
C LEU A 171 -2.05 -5.97 -8.88
N VAL A 172 -1.56 -4.73 -9.09
CA VAL A 172 -2.31 -3.67 -9.78
C VAL A 172 -1.67 -3.44 -11.14
N PHE A 173 -2.35 -3.84 -12.20
CA PHE A 173 -1.86 -3.73 -13.56
C PHE A 173 -2.58 -2.62 -14.34
N VAL A 174 -1.81 -1.81 -15.04
CA VAL A 174 -2.26 -0.71 -15.91
C VAL A 174 -1.92 -1.06 -17.36
N PRO A 175 -2.85 -1.68 -18.12
CA PRO A 175 -2.54 -2.29 -19.41
C PRO A 175 -2.02 -1.31 -20.46
N ASP A 176 -2.61 -0.12 -20.54
CA ASP A 176 -2.25 0.92 -21.51
C ASP A 176 -0.84 1.49 -21.26
N ALA A 177 -0.40 1.54 -20.00
CA ALA A 177 0.94 1.98 -19.60
C ALA A 177 1.94 0.80 -19.46
N LYS A 178 1.49 -0.45 -19.58
CA LYS A 178 2.30 -1.65 -19.33
C LYS A 178 3.04 -1.61 -17.99
N THR A 179 2.39 -1.02 -16.98
CA THR A 179 2.94 -0.83 -15.65
C THR A 179 2.22 -1.75 -14.66
N VAL A 180 2.97 -2.35 -13.74
CA VAL A 180 2.44 -3.15 -12.64
C VAL A 180 2.98 -2.64 -11.31
N TYR A 181 2.09 -2.49 -10.32
CA TYR A 181 2.45 -2.26 -8.93
C TYR A 181 2.27 -3.59 -8.20
N THR A 182 3.31 -4.04 -7.53
CA THR A 182 3.41 -5.42 -7.06
C THR A 182 3.11 -5.59 -5.57
N GLY A 183 2.98 -4.48 -4.83
CA GLY A 183 3.02 -4.57 -3.38
C GLY A 183 4.26 -5.37 -2.95
N ASP A 184 4.13 -6.15 -1.92
CA ASP A 184 5.21 -6.95 -1.33
C ASP A 184 5.38 -8.35 -1.97
N ILE A 185 5.04 -8.46 -3.25
CA ILE A 185 5.39 -9.64 -4.05
C ILE A 185 6.83 -9.54 -4.59
N LEU A 186 7.35 -8.34 -4.89
CA LEU A 186 8.72 -8.17 -5.37
C LEU A 186 9.56 -7.35 -4.37
N PHE A 187 10.62 -7.97 -3.87
CA PHE A 187 11.67 -7.33 -3.07
C PHE A 187 12.95 -7.25 -3.90
N ILE A 188 13.39 -6.03 -4.23
CA ILE A 188 14.59 -5.81 -5.04
C ILE A 188 15.74 -5.38 -4.14
N GLY A 189 16.75 -6.24 -4.03
CA GLY A 189 17.93 -6.00 -3.18
C GLY A 189 17.71 -6.26 -1.69
N GLY A 190 16.55 -6.78 -1.31
CA GLY A 190 16.20 -7.17 0.06
C GLY A 190 15.75 -8.63 0.15
N THR A 191 15.64 -9.13 1.37
CA THR A 191 15.08 -10.47 1.64
C THR A 191 13.57 -10.34 1.84
N PRO A 192 12.74 -11.09 1.09
CA PRO A 192 11.30 -11.06 1.26
C PRO A 192 10.89 -11.61 2.63
N VAL A 193 9.88 -10.97 3.23
CA VAL A 193 9.24 -11.43 4.47
C VAL A 193 8.05 -12.30 4.11
N VAL A 194 7.95 -13.49 4.71
CA VAL A 194 6.87 -14.45 4.47
C VAL A 194 6.01 -14.53 5.73
N TRP A 195 4.84 -13.90 5.71
CA TRP A 195 3.89 -14.00 6.82
C TRP A 195 3.02 -15.25 6.73
N VAL A 196 2.64 -15.61 5.51
CA VAL A 196 1.67 -16.67 5.25
C VAL A 196 2.25 -17.80 4.40
N GLY A 197 2.68 -17.51 3.17
CA GLY A 197 3.05 -18.54 2.20
C GLY A 197 1.83 -19.27 1.61
N PRO A 198 1.94 -20.41 0.93
CA PRO A 198 3.20 -21.14 0.72
C PRO A 198 4.11 -20.46 -0.30
N LEU A 199 5.41 -20.76 -0.23
CA LEU A 199 6.41 -20.19 -1.16
C LEU A 199 6.13 -20.52 -2.62
N ASP A 200 5.55 -21.70 -2.91
CA ASP A 200 5.21 -22.11 -4.27
C ASP A 200 4.17 -21.14 -4.92
N ASN A 201 3.19 -20.67 -4.13
CA ASN A 201 2.25 -19.65 -4.62
C ASN A 201 2.97 -18.32 -4.90
N TRP A 202 3.89 -17.93 -4.01
CA TRP A 202 4.66 -16.70 -4.21
C TRP A 202 5.53 -16.76 -5.46
N ILE A 203 6.22 -17.88 -5.67
CA ILE A 203 7.02 -18.11 -6.89
C ILE A 203 6.14 -18.03 -8.15
N ALA A 204 4.91 -18.56 -8.07
CA ALA A 204 3.96 -18.51 -9.18
C ALA A 204 3.41 -17.09 -9.43
N ALA A 205 3.39 -16.22 -8.41
CA ALA A 205 2.97 -14.82 -8.52
C ALA A 205 4.05 -13.93 -9.19
N CYS A 206 5.33 -14.31 -9.07
CA CYS A 206 6.46 -13.63 -9.72
C CYS A 206 6.62 -14.02 -11.19
#